data_5a65051cc44e1f436dfb1388959a4c48
#
_entry.id   5a65051cc44e1f436dfb1388959a4c48
#
_cell.length_a   1.000
_cell.length_b   1.000
_cell.length_c   1.000
_cell.angle_alpha   90.00
_cell.angle_beta   90.00
_cell.angle_gamma   90.00
#
_symmetry.space_group_name_H-M   'P 1'
#
loop_
_entity.id
_entity.type
_entity.pdbx_description
1 polymer ?
#
loop_
_entity_poly.entity_id
_entity_poly.type
_entity_poly.pdbx_seq_one_letter_code
_entity_poly.pdbx_strand_id
1 'polypeptide(L)'
;MNFLNRRLIVLCGALALSACTTLGPEYQEPQVEWLNKWQPDFYGQLDLDRADSEQDLGFWWKLLEDPVLDRLIGIARQKNIDLRIAGLRILESRALLGIAGSSLYPQVQQLGASLSAVESQRRGGNLPSDDQSYIGYQGGFNLGLELDFWGRFQRGIESADANFFNSIANQQNVQILLSSQVAQLYYVYRVTEQRITIAHENARLQKRSFEITEQTYASGQESELDLQQAKSQYLGTLATIPSLQIALIQTRNALAALLARPPGPISELTPGNDMLPTINLVVLKDIPASLLMRRPDIRAAAWQVAAQSAQIGIAEADFYPSVSLLGSIGWSGASEDSIPDSGVASVGPGVTWNLFDHGKIANNVRLQDARLQQLIEQYQNSVLSAAREIDDAAIGVVQSLEQSRILTQAVIATERALSLANKRYREGYSDFQRVLDAQRALFVQTEREVVNQGNHISSAINLYKALGGGWLDTTIEQAVPIELRDTMAARSDWGDLLDAALPLNSDEPPPNTSAVQNER
;
A
#
# COMPACT_ATOMS: atom_id res chain seq x y z
N MET A 1 -57.05 24.93 -30.18
CA MET A 1 -55.75 24.18 -30.18
C MET A 1 -54.75 24.52 -29.02
N ASN A 2 -55.05 25.47 -28.14
CA ASN A 2 -54.05 25.95 -27.18
C ASN A 2 -54.13 25.35 -25.75
N PHE A 3 -55.21 24.69 -25.35
CA PHE A 3 -55.37 24.15 -24.01
C PHE A 3 -54.78 22.73 -23.86
N LEU A 4 -54.83 21.91 -24.90
CA LEU A 4 -54.25 20.55 -24.90
C LEU A 4 -52.74 20.60 -24.91
N ASN A 5 -52.14 21.52 -25.68
CA ASN A 5 -50.68 21.69 -25.72
C ASN A 5 -50.09 22.22 -24.40
N ARG A 6 -50.78 23.10 -23.67
CA ARG A 6 -50.35 23.55 -22.34
C ARG A 6 -50.39 22.46 -21.29
N ARG A 7 -51.40 21.59 -21.30
CA ARG A 7 -51.47 20.44 -20.38
C ARG A 7 -50.45 19.38 -20.72
N LEU A 8 -50.14 19.16 -21.99
CA LEU A 8 -49.07 18.24 -22.41
C LEU A 8 -47.69 18.75 -22.00
N ILE A 9 -47.42 20.04 -22.13
CA ILE A 9 -46.16 20.68 -21.72
C ILE A 9 -46.00 20.64 -20.19
N VAL A 10 -47.06 20.87 -19.42
CA VAL A 10 -47.03 20.79 -17.95
C VAL A 10 -46.88 19.33 -17.49
N LEU A 11 -47.52 18.37 -18.18
CA LEU A 11 -47.36 16.94 -17.86
C LEU A 11 -45.96 16.43 -18.20
N CYS A 12 -45.38 16.84 -19.33
CA CYS A 12 -44.00 16.57 -19.70
C CYS A 12 -43.02 17.26 -18.74
N GLY A 13 -43.28 18.48 -18.30
CA GLY A 13 -42.49 19.19 -17.31
C GLY A 13 -42.52 18.55 -15.91
N ALA A 14 -43.70 18.05 -15.50
CA ALA A 14 -43.85 17.35 -14.21
C ALA A 14 -43.19 15.95 -14.24
N LEU A 15 -43.21 15.25 -15.38
CA LEU A 15 -42.48 13.98 -15.57
C LEU A 15 -40.97 14.19 -15.66
N ALA A 16 -40.51 15.33 -16.16
CA ALA A 16 -39.07 15.66 -16.20
C ALA A 16 -38.47 16.02 -14.81
N LEU A 17 -39.30 16.54 -13.90
CA LEU A 17 -38.86 16.89 -12.52
C LEU A 17 -38.76 15.69 -11.56
N SER A 18 -39.36 14.54 -11.88
CA SER A 18 -39.26 13.31 -11.10
C SER A 18 -38.23 12.29 -11.64
N ALA A 19 -37.48 12.64 -12.66
CA ALA A 19 -36.67 11.69 -13.44
C ALA A 19 -35.15 11.71 -13.18
N CYS A 20 -34.66 12.48 -12.22
CA CYS A 20 -33.25 12.33 -11.79
C CYS A 20 -33.14 11.17 -10.78
N THR A 21 -33.07 9.94 -11.30
CA THR A 21 -32.82 8.75 -10.46
C THR A 21 -31.46 8.20 -10.83
N THR A 22 -30.55 8.16 -9.85
CA THR A 22 -29.29 7.43 -9.97
C THR A 22 -29.57 5.93 -10.03
N LEU A 23 -29.13 5.28 -11.11
CA LEU A 23 -29.27 3.84 -11.30
C LEU A 23 -28.15 3.07 -10.58
N GLY A 24 -28.38 1.77 -10.40
CA GLY A 24 -27.43 0.88 -9.75
C GLY A 24 -27.57 0.81 -8.23
N PRO A 25 -26.88 -0.14 -7.60
CA PRO A 25 -26.92 -0.31 -6.16
C PRO A 25 -26.21 0.84 -5.43
N GLU A 26 -26.79 1.26 -4.30
CA GLU A 26 -26.08 2.10 -3.36
C GLU A 26 -25.01 1.28 -2.65
N TYR A 27 -23.83 1.87 -2.42
CA TYR A 27 -22.77 1.21 -1.70
C TYR A 27 -23.23 0.87 -0.28
N GLN A 28 -22.97 -0.36 0.12
CA GLN A 28 -23.09 -0.82 1.49
C GLN A 28 -21.77 -1.51 1.87
N GLU A 29 -21.23 -1.14 3.03
CA GLU A 29 -20.01 -1.78 3.51
C GLU A 29 -20.26 -3.28 3.73
N PRO A 30 -19.42 -4.16 3.14
CA PRO A 30 -19.62 -5.59 3.28
C PRO A 30 -19.48 -6.03 4.74
N GLN A 31 -20.49 -6.72 5.25
CA GLN A 31 -20.48 -7.21 6.62
C GLN A 31 -19.67 -8.49 6.73
N VAL A 32 -18.90 -8.60 7.82
CA VAL A 32 -18.13 -9.78 8.19
C VAL A 32 -18.75 -10.39 9.44
N GLU A 33 -19.61 -11.40 9.27
CA GLU A 33 -20.48 -11.96 10.33
C GLU A 33 -19.73 -12.44 11.57
N TRP A 34 -18.53 -13.02 11.38
CA TRP A 34 -17.75 -13.58 12.49
C TRP A 34 -17.00 -12.49 13.29
N LEU A 35 -16.78 -11.31 12.73
CA LEU A 35 -15.95 -10.25 13.32
C LEU A 35 -16.51 -9.78 14.67
N ASN A 36 -17.83 -9.66 14.82
CA ASN A 36 -18.48 -9.24 16.05
C ASN A 36 -18.36 -10.28 17.19
N LYS A 37 -18.01 -11.52 16.87
CA LYS A 37 -17.83 -12.63 17.83
C LYS A 37 -16.37 -12.97 18.05
N TRP A 38 -15.47 -12.40 17.23
CA TRP A 38 -14.05 -12.68 17.30
C TRP A 38 -13.43 -11.98 18.51
N GLN A 39 -12.86 -12.79 19.37
CA GLN A 39 -12.05 -12.34 20.49
C GLN A 39 -10.69 -13.02 20.35
N PRO A 40 -9.62 -12.28 20.11
CA PRO A 40 -8.30 -12.87 20.04
C PRO A 40 -7.93 -13.43 21.42
N ASP A 41 -7.48 -14.68 21.43
CA ASP A 41 -6.90 -15.29 22.63
C ASP A 41 -5.42 -14.87 22.71
N PHE A 42 -5.12 -13.88 23.53
CA PHE A 42 -3.74 -13.45 23.77
C PHE A 42 -3.00 -14.39 24.72
N TYR A 43 -3.45 -15.64 24.85
CA TYR A 43 -2.77 -16.69 25.61
C TYR A 43 -2.53 -16.29 27.08
N GLY A 44 -3.37 -15.42 27.63
CA GLY A 44 -3.43 -15.04 29.04
C GLY A 44 -2.27 -14.19 29.56
N GLN A 45 -1.40 -13.67 28.67
CA GLN A 45 -0.16 -13.00 29.12
C GLN A 45 -0.05 -11.52 28.73
N LEU A 46 -1.04 -10.97 28.07
CA LEU A 46 -0.96 -9.62 27.53
C LEU A 46 -1.84 -8.67 28.35
N ASP A 47 -1.23 -7.79 29.15
CA ASP A 47 -1.95 -6.78 29.94
C ASP A 47 -2.04 -5.46 29.17
N LEU A 48 -3.28 -5.08 28.83
CA LEU A 48 -3.61 -4.05 27.88
C LEU A 48 -4.09 -2.74 28.49
N ASP A 49 -4.08 -2.61 29.81
CA ASP A 49 -4.63 -1.45 30.52
C ASP A 49 -3.87 -0.13 30.28
N ARG A 50 -2.87 -0.12 29.39
CA ARG A 50 -2.00 1.05 29.14
C ARG A 50 -1.92 1.55 27.71
N ALA A 51 -2.71 1.07 26.78
CA ALA A 51 -2.77 1.67 25.44
C ALA A 51 -3.60 2.96 25.49
N ASP A 52 -3.01 4.00 26.02
CA ASP A 52 -3.65 5.29 26.30
C ASP A 52 -3.71 6.23 25.11
N SER A 53 -3.70 5.84 23.89
CA SER A 53 -4.13 6.68 22.78
C SER A 53 -3.78 6.15 21.39
N GLU A 54 -4.56 6.52 20.40
CA GLU A 54 -4.31 6.32 18.96
C GLU A 54 -2.96 6.87 18.49
N GLN A 55 -2.45 7.90 19.17
CA GLN A 55 -1.14 8.50 18.88
C GLN A 55 0.03 7.55 19.14
N ASP A 56 -0.07 6.66 20.13
CA ASP A 56 1.00 5.72 20.46
C ASP A 56 1.19 4.65 19.39
N LEU A 57 0.11 4.19 18.75
CA LEU A 57 0.21 3.25 17.63
C LEU A 57 0.86 3.87 16.39
N GLY A 58 0.68 5.16 16.14
CA GLY A 58 1.31 5.87 15.01
C GLY A 58 2.84 5.90 15.07
N PHE A 59 3.41 5.82 16.27
CA PHE A 59 4.84 5.85 16.55
C PHE A 59 5.29 4.66 17.40
N TRP A 60 4.71 3.47 17.19
CA TRP A 60 4.93 2.27 18.00
C TRP A 60 6.41 1.93 18.24
N TRP A 61 7.31 2.24 17.30
CA TRP A 61 8.76 1.96 17.43
C TRP A 61 9.44 2.76 18.54
N LYS A 62 8.84 3.86 19.01
CA LYS A 62 9.34 4.62 20.16
C LYS A 62 9.24 3.84 21.47
N LEU A 63 8.34 2.86 21.55
CA LEU A 63 8.22 1.94 22.68
C LEU A 63 9.44 1.03 22.83
N LEU A 64 10.25 0.91 21.78
CA LEU A 64 11.51 0.17 21.81
C LEU A 64 12.68 0.99 22.39
N GLU A 65 12.47 2.27 22.69
CA GLU A 65 13.44 3.20 23.30
C GLU A 65 14.79 3.24 22.56
N ASP A 66 14.79 3.00 21.24
CA ASP A 66 15.99 2.97 20.41
C ASP A 66 16.08 4.24 19.53
N PRO A 67 16.95 5.20 19.89
CA PRO A 67 17.09 6.46 19.16
C PRO A 67 17.68 6.29 17.76
N VAL A 68 18.38 5.18 17.48
CA VAL A 68 18.91 4.88 16.15
C VAL A 68 17.76 4.44 15.25
N LEU A 69 16.90 3.55 15.74
CA LEU A 69 15.69 3.13 15.02
C LEU A 69 14.78 4.30 14.71
N ASP A 70 14.51 5.17 15.69
CA ASP A 70 13.65 6.37 15.48
C ASP A 70 14.21 7.25 14.36
N ARG A 71 15.52 7.47 14.35
CA ARG A 71 16.20 8.24 13.30
C ARG A 71 16.12 7.56 11.93
N LEU A 72 16.31 6.25 11.85
CA LEU A 72 16.25 5.49 10.60
C LEU A 72 14.83 5.53 10.00
N ILE A 73 13.79 5.33 10.82
CA ILE A 73 12.40 5.43 10.38
C ILE A 73 12.08 6.86 9.94
N GLY A 74 12.55 7.87 10.68
CA GLY A 74 12.38 9.28 10.30
C GLY A 74 12.97 9.58 8.92
N ILE A 75 14.18 9.11 8.63
CA ILE A 75 14.83 9.26 7.31
C ILE A 75 14.06 8.50 6.23
N ALA A 76 13.67 7.26 6.50
CA ALA A 76 12.90 6.46 5.55
C ALA A 76 11.58 7.14 5.18
N ARG A 77 10.82 7.64 6.15
CA ARG A 77 9.55 8.36 5.91
C ARG A 77 9.72 9.60 5.04
N GLN A 78 10.86 10.28 5.14
CA GLN A 78 11.14 11.47 4.32
C GLN A 78 11.66 11.15 2.92
N LYS A 79 12.44 10.07 2.75
CA LYS A 79 13.23 9.84 1.54
C LYS A 79 12.84 8.60 0.74
N ASN A 80 12.08 7.68 1.33
CA ASN A 80 11.74 6.44 0.65
C ASN A 80 11.00 6.68 -0.67
N ILE A 81 11.44 5.98 -1.72
CA ILE A 81 10.94 6.17 -3.08
C ILE A 81 9.51 5.62 -3.21
N ASP A 82 9.21 4.46 -2.62
CA ASP A 82 7.89 3.84 -2.72
C ASP A 82 6.83 4.68 -2.00
N LEU A 83 7.19 5.28 -0.86
CA LEU A 83 6.30 6.19 -0.14
C LEU A 83 6.00 7.46 -0.96
N ARG A 84 7.02 8.01 -1.65
CA ARG A 84 6.82 9.15 -2.57
C ARG A 84 5.97 8.78 -3.79
N ILE A 85 6.15 7.58 -4.33
CA ILE A 85 5.29 7.06 -5.42
C ILE A 85 3.85 6.95 -4.93
N ALA A 86 3.61 6.46 -3.72
CA ALA A 86 2.28 6.39 -3.14
C ALA A 86 1.65 7.78 -2.97
N GLY A 87 2.43 8.79 -2.56
CA GLY A 87 1.98 10.19 -2.53
C GLY A 87 1.62 10.74 -3.92
N LEU A 88 2.42 10.44 -4.94
CA LEU A 88 2.13 10.85 -6.33
C LEU A 88 0.86 10.17 -6.88
N ARG A 89 0.55 8.94 -6.46
CA ARG A 89 -0.71 8.27 -6.82
C ARG A 89 -1.95 8.96 -6.24
N ILE A 90 -1.82 9.65 -5.10
CA ILE A 90 -2.90 10.48 -4.58
C ILE A 90 -3.18 11.66 -5.52
N LEU A 91 -2.14 12.32 -6.04
CA LEU A 91 -2.30 13.39 -7.03
C LEU A 91 -2.87 12.89 -8.36
N GLU A 92 -2.43 11.72 -8.82
CA GLU A 92 -2.97 11.04 -10.00
C GLU A 92 -4.48 10.79 -9.85
N SER A 93 -4.90 10.16 -8.74
CA SER A 93 -6.31 9.85 -8.48
C SER A 93 -7.16 11.11 -8.30
N ARG A 94 -6.61 12.18 -7.70
CA ARG A 94 -7.26 13.48 -7.62
C ARG A 94 -7.48 14.10 -9.01
N ALA A 95 -6.50 14.01 -9.90
CA ALA A 95 -6.66 14.46 -11.28
C ALA A 95 -7.73 13.64 -12.04
N LEU A 96 -7.77 12.32 -11.80
CA LEU A 96 -8.84 11.46 -12.37
C LEU A 96 -10.22 11.83 -11.84
N LEU A 97 -10.35 12.19 -10.56
CA LEU A 97 -11.58 12.72 -9.99
C LEU A 97 -12.00 14.03 -10.67
N GLY A 98 -11.04 14.94 -10.93
CA GLY A 98 -11.28 16.17 -11.70
C GLY A 98 -11.75 15.88 -13.13
N ILE A 99 -11.17 14.88 -13.80
CA ILE A 99 -11.61 14.43 -15.12
C ILE A 99 -13.04 13.88 -15.04
N ALA A 100 -13.37 13.05 -14.05
CA ALA A 100 -14.72 12.55 -13.87
C ALA A 100 -15.73 13.70 -13.63
N GLY A 101 -15.37 14.67 -12.77
CA GLY A 101 -16.18 15.86 -12.48
C GLY A 101 -16.44 16.74 -13.72
N SER A 102 -15.53 16.75 -14.69
CA SER A 102 -15.70 17.52 -15.92
C SER A 102 -16.86 17.02 -16.78
N SER A 103 -17.32 15.79 -16.56
CA SER A 103 -18.47 15.21 -17.28
C SER A 103 -19.81 15.90 -16.97
N LEU A 104 -19.91 16.66 -15.89
CA LEU A 104 -21.09 17.46 -15.56
C LEU A 104 -21.21 18.75 -16.39
N TYR A 105 -20.14 19.16 -17.08
CA TYR A 105 -20.11 20.32 -17.96
C TYR A 105 -20.30 19.90 -19.42
N PRO A 106 -20.55 20.82 -20.36
CA PRO A 106 -20.67 20.45 -21.76
C PRO A 106 -19.45 19.66 -22.25
N GLN A 107 -19.69 18.39 -22.62
CA GLN A 107 -18.61 17.44 -22.97
C GLN A 107 -17.99 17.75 -24.33
N VAL A 108 -18.74 18.42 -25.22
CA VAL A 108 -18.27 18.84 -26.52
C VAL A 108 -18.28 20.36 -26.60
N GLN A 109 -17.12 20.96 -26.71
CA GLN A 109 -16.92 22.39 -26.95
C GLN A 109 -15.77 22.51 -27.96
N GLN A 110 -16.10 22.44 -29.26
CA GLN A 110 -15.09 22.30 -30.31
C GLN A 110 -15.20 23.41 -31.34
N LEU A 111 -14.12 24.12 -31.58
CA LEU A 111 -13.93 24.96 -32.74
C LEU A 111 -13.21 24.14 -33.80
N GLY A 112 -13.83 23.96 -34.96
CA GLY A 112 -13.25 23.25 -36.10
C GLY A 112 -13.18 24.15 -37.31
N ALA A 113 -12.14 24.00 -38.12
CA ALA A 113 -12.04 24.57 -39.44
C ALA A 113 -11.45 23.53 -40.40
N SER A 114 -11.97 23.48 -41.60
CA SER A 114 -11.42 22.62 -42.65
C SER A 114 -11.39 23.31 -43.99
N LEU A 115 -10.39 22.94 -44.78
CA LEU A 115 -10.23 23.32 -46.19
C LEU A 115 -10.22 22.03 -47.00
N SER A 116 -11.05 21.96 -48.03
CA SER A 116 -11.16 20.79 -48.89
C SER A 116 -11.19 21.20 -50.38
N ALA A 117 -10.40 20.52 -51.17
CA ALA A 117 -10.54 20.57 -52.61
C ALA A 117 -11.61 19.55 -53.04
N VAL A 118 -12.67 20.02 -53.62
CA VAL A 118 -13.81 19.18 -54.05
C VAL A 118 -13.85 19.15 -55.55
N GLU A 119 -13.76 17.95 -56.11
CA GLU A 119 -14.03 17.71 -57.54
C GLU A 119 -15.29 16.86 -57.64
N SER A 120 -16.33 17.43 -58.19
CA SER A 120 -17.63 16.78 -58.36
C SER A 120 -17.88 16.48 -59.84
N GLN A 121 -17.92 15.20 -60.19
CA GLN A 121 -18.30 14.73 -61.53
C GLN A 121 -19.73 14.14 -61.46
N ARG A 122 -20.67 14.79 -62.14
CA ARG A 122 -22.04 14.32 -62.27
C ARG A 122 -22.20 13.53 -63.54
N ARG A 123 -22.28 12.20 -63.49
CA ARG A 123 -22.59 11.34 -64.64
C ARG A 123 -24.00 10.81 -64.50
N GLY A 124 -24.88 11.18 -65.46
CA GLY A 124 -26.20 10.54 -65.67
C GLY A 124 -27.32 11.48 -65.79
N GLY A 125 -28.18 11.26 -66.85
CA GLY A 125 -29.41 11.97 -67.15
C GLY A 125 -29.20 13.09 -68.18
N ASN A 126 -30.27 13.50 -68.85
CA ASN A 126 -30.33 14.55 -69.91
C ASN A 126 -30.03 15.99 -69.40
N LEU A 127 -29.10 16.15 -68.43
CA LEU A 127 -28.59 17.42 -67.92
C LEU A 127 -27.14 17.62 -68.36
N PRO A 128 -26.72 18.85 -68.63
CA PRO A 128 -25.34 19.13 -68.97
C PRO A 128 -24.41 18.62 -67.80
N SER A 129 -23.33 18.00 -68.18
CA SER A 129 -22.26 17.61 -67.20
C SER A 129 -21.68 18.90 -66.66
N ASP A 130 -21.94 19.20 -65.39
CA ASP A 130 -21.34 20.32 -64.70
C ASP A 130 -20.22 19.74 -63.81
N ASP A 131 -19.04 19.60 -64.38
CA ASP A 131 -17.84 19.23 -63.63
C ASP A 131 -17.39 20.48 -62.87
N GLN A 132 -17.67 20.51 -61.56
CA GLN A 132 -17.28 21.61 -60.68
C GLN A 132 -16.04 21.20 -59.85
N SER A 133 -14.99 21.96 -59.98
CA SER A 133 -13.83 21.90 -59.09
C SER A 133 -13.77 23.21 -58.30
N TYR A 134 -13.80 23.11 -57.00
CA TYR A 134 -13.73 24.26 -56.11
C TYR A 134 -13.00 23.95 -54.82
N ILE A 135 -12.46 24.95 -54.17
CA ILE A 135 -11.94 24.88 -52.81
C ILE A 135 -13.07 25.26 -51.86
N GLY A 136 -13.54 24.27 -51.10
CA GLY A 136 -14.49 24.50 -50.04
C GLY A 136 -13.79 24.80 -48.72
N TYR A 137 -14.22 25.81 -48.00
CA TYR A 137 -13.81 26.07 -46.62
C TYR A 137 -15.02 26.04 -45.70
N GLN A 138 -14.82 25.52 -44.50
CA GLN A 138 -15.84 25.56 -43.47
C GLN A 138 -15.18 25.78 -42.09
N GLY A 139 -15.88 26.49 -41.24
CA GLY A 139 -15.49 26.70 -39.87
C GLY A 139 -16.72 26.74 -38.99
N GLY A 140 -16.59 26.33 -37.76
CA GLY A 140 -17.73 26.34 -36.85
C GLY A 140 -17.39 25.90 -35.44
N PHE A 141 -18.27 26.26 -34.53
CA PHE A 141 -18.24 25.87 -33.14
C PHE A 141 -19.38 24.87 -32.86
N ASN A 142 -19.05 23.76 -32.22
CA ASN A 142 -19.99 22.73 -31.79
C ASN A 142 -20.04 22.68 -30.27
N LEU A 143 -21.26 22.64 -29.73
CA LEU A 143 -21.53 22.45 -28.31
C LEU A 143 -22.36 21.19 -28.13
N GLY A 144 -22.02 20.34 -27.17
CA GLY A 144 -22.80 19.17 -26.82
C GLY A 144 -22.78 18.96 -25.30
N LEU A 145 -23.96 18.87 -24.71
CA LEU A 145 -24.15 18.56 -23.29
C LEU A 145 -25.08 17.36 -23.18
N GLU A 146 -24.60 16.23 -22.74
CA GLU A 146 -25.45 15.11 -22.32
C GLU A 146 -25.96 15.37 -20.90
N LEU A 147 -27.26 15.23 -20.72
CA LEU A 147 -27.92 15.44 -19.43
C LEU A 147 -27.97 14.15 -18.66
N ASP A 148 -27.53 14.18 -17.41
CA ASP A 148 -27.41 13.00 -16.56
C ASP A 148 -28.71 12.62 -15.86
N PHE A 149 -29.72 12.22 -16.64
CA PHE A 149 -31.02 11.79 -16.11
C PHE A 149 -30.94 10.46 -15.32
N TRP A 150 -29.98 9.62 -15.65
CA TRP A 150 -29.85 8.26 -15.12
C TRP A 150 -28.68 8.10 -14.12
N GLY A 151 -28.02 9.20 -13.80
CA GLY A 151 -26.90 9.21 -12.86
C GLY A 151 -25.62 8.57 -13.38
N ARG A 152 -25.44 8.42 -14.68
CA ARG A 152 -24.23 7.83 -15.28
C ARG A 152 -22.96 8.60 -14.91
N PHE A 153 -23.00 9.92 -15.06
CA PHE A 153 -21.85 10.78 -14.72
C PHE A 153 -21.67 10.90 -13.21
N GLN A 154 -22.79 10.98 -12.48
CA GLN A 154 -22.76 10.98 -11.02
C GLN A 154 -22.09 9.71 -10.47
N ARG A 155 -22.45 8.51 -10.97
CA ARG A 155 -21.81 7.24 -10.62
C ARG A 155 -20.33 7.20 -11.05
N GLY A 156 -19.99 7.84 -12.17
CA GLY A 156 -18.59 8.01 -12.60
C GLY A 156 -17.77 8.80 -11.61
N ILE A 157 -18.32 9.88 -11.07
CA ILE A 157 -17.70 10.71 -10.03
C ILE A 157 -17.58 9.94 -8.72
N GLU A 158 -18.63 9.25 -8.27
CA GLU A 158 -18.61 8.39 -7.08
C GLU A 158 -17.52 7.32 -7.18
N SER A 159 -17.39 6.66 -8.32
CA SER A 159 -16.32 5.69 -8.55
C SER A 159 -14.93 6.31 -8.49
N ALA A 160 -14.75 7.51 -9.08
CA ALA A 160 -13.47 8.21 -9.06
C ALA A 160 -13.13 8.74 -7.66
N ASP A 161 -14.11 9.21 -6.90
CA ASP A 161 -13.97 9.67 -5.53
C ASP A 161 -13.56 8.51 -4.60
N ALA A 162 -14.25 7.36 -4.70
CA ALA A 162 -13.86 6.15 -3.97
C ALA A 162 -12.42 5.70 -4.31
N ASN A 163 -12.00 5.80 -5.57
CA ASN A 163 -10.61 5.52 -5.97
C ASN A 163 -9.61 6.54 -5.39
N PHE A 164 -10.01 7.79 -5.21
CA PHE A 164 -9.18 8.80 -4.56
C PHE A 164 -8.95 8.44 -3.08
N PHE A 165 -9.99 8.09 -2.32
CA PHE A 165 -9.85 7.62 -0.94
C PHE A 165 -9.08 6.30 -0.83
N ASN A 166 -9.25 5.38 -1.79
CA ASN A 166 -8.43 4.18 -1.89
C ASN A 166 -6.94 4.53 -1.99
N SER A 167 -6.58 5.53 -2.80
CA SER A 167 -5.17 5.94 -2.95
C SER A 167 -4.58 6.50 -1.65
N ILE A 168 -5.37 7.23 -0.85
CA ILE A 168 -4.98 7.73 0.47
C ILE A 168 -4.74 6.57 1.44
N ALA A 169 -5.69 5.63 1.53
CA ALA A 169 -5.55 4.44 2.37
C ALA A 169 -4.34 3.58 1.97
N ASN A 170 -4.07 3.43 0.68
CA ASN A 170 -2.87 2.73 0.20
C ASN A 170 -1.57 3.44 0.61
N GLN A 171 -1.53 4.77 0.59
CA GLN A 171 -0.36 5.53 1.04
C GLN A 171 -0.12 5.32 2.55
N GLN A 172 -1.17 5.30 3.37
CA GLN A 172 -1.10 4.98 4.79
C GLN A 172 -0.59 3.55 5.03
N ASN A 173 -1.05 2.58 4.22
CA ASN A 173 -0.56 1.20 4.29
C ASN A 173 0.94 1.11 3.96
N VAL A 174 1.43 1.86 2.97
CA VAL A 174 2.87 1.93 2.65
C VAL A 174 3.68 2.48 3.83
N GLN A 175 3.15 3.43 4.63
CA GLN A 175 3.82 3.90 5.85
C GLN A 175 3.99 2.78 6.89
N ILE A 176 2.94 1.95 7.11
CA ILE A 176 2.99 0.80 8.02
C ILE A 176 4.08 -0.19 7.57
N LEU A 177 4.03 -0.57 6.30
CA LEU A 177 4.97 -1.53 5.72
C LEU A 177 6.42 -1.01 5.80
N LEU A 178 6.64 0.27 5.48
CA LEU A 178 7.96 0.90 5.53
C LEU A 178 8.52 0.92 6.95
N SER A 179 7.76 1.41 7.93
CA SER A 179 8.22 1.51 9.32
C SER A 179 8.55 0.14 9.91
N SER A 180 7.69 -0.86 9.67
CA SER A 180 7.93 -2.23 10.13
C SER A 180 9.12 -2.88 9.43
N GLN A 181 9.30 -2.68 8.13
CA GLN A 181 10.41 -3.25 7.37
C GLN A 181 11.76 -2.64 7.77
N VAL A 182 11.80 -1.32 8.00
CA VAL A 182 13.01 -0.64 8.52
C VAL A 182 13.37 -1.21 9.90
N ALA A 183 12.40 -1.36 10.80
CA ALA A 183 12.63 -1.91 12.12
C ALA A 183 13.12 -3.37 12.07
N GLN A 184 12.49 -4.22 11.26
CA GLN A 184 12.91 -5.61 11.10
C GLN A 184 14.34 -5.73 10.56
N LEU A 185 14.67 -5.00 9.48
CA LEU A 185 16.03 -5.04 8.92
C LEU A 185 17.08 -4.48 9.89
N TYR A 186 16.74 -3.43 10.64
CA TYR A 186 17.63 -2.89 11.65
C TYR A 186 17.95 -3.92 12.74
N TYR A 187 16.95 -4.60 13.30
CA TYR A 187 17.20 -5.59 14.34
C TYR A 187 17.82 -6.88 13.80
N VAL A 188 17.51 -7.30 12.58
CA VAL A 188 18.24 -8.40 11.91
C VAL A 188 19.72 -8.04 11.75
N TYR A 189 20.04 -6.79 11.41
CA TYR A 189 21.41 -6.30 11.35
C TYR A 189 22.08 -6.37 12.71
N ARG A 190 21.45 -5.85 13.78
CA ARG A 190 21.99 -5.86 15.15
C ARG A 190 22.21 -7.27 15.70
N VAL A 191 21.25 -8.17 15.50
CA VAL A 191 21.37 -9.59 15.88
C VAL A 191 22.54 -10.24 15.14
N THR A 192 22.71 -9.95 13.86
CA THR A 192 23.80 -10.51 13.06
C THR A 192 25.17 -9.98 13.52
N GLU A 193 25.28 -8.69 13.88
CA GLU A 193 26.51 -8.14 14.50
C GLU A 193 26.86 -8.88 15.80
N GLN A 194 25.87 -9.08 16.67
CA GLN A 194 26.09 -9.78 17.93
C GLN A 194 26.50 -11.24 17.72
N ARG A 195 25.90 -11.94 16.74
CA ARG A 195 26.31 -13.30 16.36
C ARG A 195 27.74 -13.37 15.84
N ILE A 196 28.19 -12.38 15.07
CA ILE A 196 29.58 -12.28 14.60
C ILE A 196 30.51 -12.09 15.80
N THR A 197 30.16 -11.24 16.76
CA THR A 197 30.94 -11.03 17.99
C THR A 197 31.06 -12.34 18.79
N ILE A 198 29.95 -13.05 19.00
CA ILE A 198 29.94 -14.36 19.69
C ILE A 198 30.80 -15.38 18.94
N ALA A 199 30.72 -15.44 17.61
CA ALA A 199 31.52 -16.36 16.81
C ALA A 199 33.02 -16.05 16.91
N HIS A 200 33.41 -14.77 16.90
CA HIS A 200 34.81 -14.38 17.10
C HIS A 200 35.33 -14.73 18.52
N GLU A 201 34.54 -14.46 19.56
CA GLU A 201 34.92 -14.81 20.93
C GLU A 201 35.05 -16.32 21.10
N ASN A 202 34.13 -17.09 20.57
CA ASN A 202 34.18 -18.53 20.62
C ASN A 202 35.38 -19.08 19.81
N ALA A 203 35.65 -18.57 18.62
CA ALA A 203 36.81 -18.93 17.83
C ALA A 203 38.13 -18.62 18.58
N ARG A 204 38.20 -17.50 19.32
CA ARG A 204 39.34 -17.16 20.17
C ARG A 204 39.56 -18.16 21.31
N LEU A 205 38.49 -18.57 21.98
CA LEU A 205 38.55 -19.60 23.04
C LEU A 205 38.98 -20.96 22.48
N GLN A 206 38.42 -21.37 21.35
CA GLN A 206 38.75 -22.63 20.68
C GLN A 206 40.16 -22.64 20.11
N LYS A 207 40.65 -21.50 19.59
CA LYS A 207 42.05 -21.33 19.17
C LYS A 207 43.00 -21.59 20.33
N ARG A 208 42.68 -21.00 21.48
CA ARG A 208 43.50 -21.23 22.71
C ARG A 208 43.50 -22.70 23.13
N SER A 209 42.37 -23.38 23.04
CA SER A 209 42.24 -24.80 23.30
C SER A 209 43.08 -25.63 22.31
N PHE A 210 43.00 -25.33 21.02
CA PHE A 210 43.78 -25.97 19.98
C PHE A 210 45.30 -25.81 20.20
N GLU A 211 45.77 -24.58 20.50
CA GLU A 211 47.17 -24.29 20.76
C GLU A 211 47.71 -25.08 21.97
N ILE A 212 46.89 -25.22 23.03
CA ILE A 212 47.28 -26.04 24.21
C ILE A 212 47.37 -27.52 23.82
N THR A 213 46.37 -28.06 23.08
CA THR A 213 46.38 -29.45 22.66
C THR A 213 47.53 -29.75 21.68
N GLU A 214 47.91 -28.80 20.83
CA GLU A 214 49.07 -28.91 19.95
C GLU A 214 50.40 -29.05 20.74
N GLN A 215 50.58 -28.25 21.82
CA GLN A 215 51.73 -28.31 22.68
C GLN A 215 51.80 -29.62 23.49
N THR A 216 50.66 -30.10 24.02
CA THR A 216 50.60 -31.34 24.80
C THR A 216 50.75 -32.57 23.91
N TYR A 217 50.24 -32.54 22.66
CA TYR A 217 50.49 -33.57 21.64
C TYR A 217 52.01 -33.64 21.30
N ALA A 218 52.65 -32.49 21.06
CA ALA A 218 54.09 -32.45 20.74
C ALA A 218 54.95 -32.98 21.90
N SER A 219 54.49 -32.90 23.15
CA SER A 219 55.13 -33.49 24.31
C SER A 219 54.76 -34.96 24.59
N GLY A 220 53.90 -35.56 23.77
CA GLY A 220 53.46 -36.95 23.88
C GLY A 220 52.41 -37.20 24.97
N GLN A 221 51.75 -36.16 25.49
CA GLN A 221 50.76 -36.27 26.57
C GLN A 221 49.32 -36.41 26.07
N GLU A 222 49.03 -35.97 24.84
CA GLU A 222 47.70 -36.03 24.21
C GLU A 222 47.73 -36.84 22.90
N SER A 223 46.56 -37.30 22.46
CA SER A 223 46.42 -38.07 21.22
C SER A 223 46.33 -37.17 20.00
N GLU A 224 46.69 -37.71 18.82
CA GLU A 224 46.44 -37.02 17.55
C GLU A 224 44.94 -36.80 17.31
N LEU A 225 44.07 -37.68 17.81
CA LEU A 225 42.63 -37.54 17.72
C LEU A 225 42.16 -36.23 18.41
N ASP A 226 42.63 -35.95 19.63
CA ASP A 226 42.27 -34.75 20.39
C ASP A 226 42.74 -33.48 19.66
N LEU A 227 43.95 -33.53 19.09
CA LEU A 227 44.50 -32.44 18.29
C LEU A 227 43.60 -32.13 17.05
N GLN A 228 43.22 -33.17 16.29
CA GLN A 228 42.40 -33.00 15.11
C GLN A 228 40.97 -32.57 15.45
N GLN A 229 40.41 -33.02 16.56
CA GLN A 229 39.10 -32.57 17.05
C GLN A 229 39.12 -31.09 17.46
N ALA A 230 40.11 -30.64 18.23
CA ALA A 230 40.27 -29.24 18.61
C ALA A 230 40.44 -28.34 17.38
N LYS A 231 41.28 -28.78 16.40
CA LYS A 231 41.46 -28.07 15.13
C LYS A 231 40.18 -27.99 14.31
N SER A 232 39.47 -29.09 14.19
CA SER A 232 38.19 -29.15 13.45
C SER A 232 37.13 -28.23 14.05
N GLN A 233 37.03 -28.20 15.37
CA GLN A 233 36.08 -27.32 16.08
C GLN A 233 36.41 -25.84 15.86
N TYR A 234 37.68 -25.45 15.98
CA TYR A 234 38.13 -24.08 15.73
C TYR A 234 37.86 -23.63 14.29
N LEU A 235 38.25 -24.46 13.30
CA LEU A 235 38.04 -24.17 11.88
C LEU A 235 36.56 -24.13 11.55
N GLY A 236 35.75 -25.03 12.13
CA GLY A 236 34.28 -25.02 11.96
C GLY A 236 33.63 -23.72 12.40
N THR A 237 34.07 -23.19 13.57
CA THR A 237 33.58 -21.88 14.04
C THR A 237 34.06 -20.74 13.15
N LEU A 238 35.33 -20.73 12.74
CA LEU A 238 35.82 -19.70 11.79
C LEU A 238 35.04 -19.69 10.48
N ALA A 239 34.62 -20.84 9.98
CA ALA A 239 33.87 -20.95 8.74
C ALA A 239 32.44 -20.34 8.81
N THR A 240 31.89 -20.13 10.01
CA THR A 240 30.58 -19.47 10.17
C THR A 240 30.69 -17.95 9.98
N ILE A 241 31.83 -17.33 10.27
CA ILE A 241 32.00 -15.87 10.27
C ILE A 241 31.78 -15.26 8.88
N PRO A 242 32.39 -15.76 7.78
CA PRO A 242 32.16 -15.22 6.44
C PRO A 242 30.67 -15.24 6.03
N SER A 243 29.93 -16.30 6.38
CA SER A 243 28.50 -16.39 6.06
C SER A 243 27.68 -15.34 6.82
N LEU A 244 27.98 -15.09 8.09
CA LEU A 244 27.36 -14.03 8.87
C LEU A 244 27.73 -12.63 8.34
N GLN A 245 28.97 -12.42 7.90
CA GLN A 245 29.39 -11.16 7.27
C GLN A 245 28.65 -10.88 5.97
N ILE A 246 28.41 -11.92 5.15
CA ILE A 246 27.59 -11.79 3.93
C ILE A 246 26.17 -11.36 4.32
N ALA A 247 25.53 -12.03 5.28
CA ALA A 247 24.20 -11.69 5.75
C ALA A 247 24.12 -10.26 6.30
N LEU A 248 25.12 -9.83 7.07
CA LEU A 248 25.23 -8.48 7.62
C LEU A 248 25.25 -7.43 6.51
N ILE A 249 26.11 -7.62 5.49
CA ILE A 249 26.24 -6.70 4.37
C ILE A 249 24.96 -6.66 3.54
N GLN A 250 24.33 -7.81 3.28
CA GLN A 250 23.07 -7.88 2.55
C GLN A 250 21.95 -7.14 3.29
N THR A 251 21.82 -7.34 4.59
CA THR A 251 20.83 -6.66 5.43
C THR A 251 21.08 -5.15 5.46
N ARG A 252 22.34 -4.71 5.61
CA ARG A 252 22.70 -3.30 5.51
C ARG A 252 22.34 -2.68 4.16
N ASN A 253 22.60 -3.38 3.07
CA ASN A 253 22.29 -2.90 1.73
C ASN A 253 20.76 -2.81 1.51
N ALA A 254 19.98 -3.76 2.04
CA ALA A 254 18.53 -3.70 2.03
C ALA A 254 18.01 -2.49 2.82
N LEU A 255 18.58 -2.26 4.00
CA LEU A 255 18.24 -1.09 4.82
C LEU A 255 18.61 0.23 4.09
N ALA A 256 19.79 0.30 3.45
CA ALA A 256 20.20 1.47 2.67
C ALA A 256 19.20 1.79 1.54
N ALA A 257 18.66 0.77 0.87
CA ALA A 257 17.63 0.95 -0.17
C ALA A 257 16.35 1.58 0.39
N LEU A 258 15.89 1.15 1.58
CA LEU A 258 14.72 1.76 2.23
C LEU A 258 14.96 3.24 2.61
N LEU A 259 16.22 3.61 2.88
CA LEU A 259 16.63 4.98 3.15
C LEU A 259 16.89 5.80 1.87
N ALA A 260 16.62 5.23 0.68
CA ALA A 260 16.94 5.80 -0.62
C ALA A 260 18.42 6.15 -0.79
N ARG A 261 19.31 5.27 -0.31
CA ARG A 261 20.78 5.40 -0.39
C ARG A 261 21.37 4.24 -1.19
N PRO A 262 22.47 4.47 -1.91
CA PRO A 262 23.21 3.39 -2.56
C PRO A 262 23.78 2.43 -1.52
N PRO A 263 24.14 1.18 -1.92
CA PRO A 263 24.82 0.24 -1.06
C PRO A 263 26.12 0.85 -0.49
N GLY A 264 26.32 0.72 0.83
CA GLY A 264 27.48 1.31 1.51
C GLY A 264 27.29 1.41 3.02
N PRO A 265 28.23 2.05 3.73
CA PRO A 265 28.10 2.33 5.15
C PRO A 265 26.90 3.24 5.43
N ILE A 266 26.17 2.92 6.50
CA ILE A 266 25.08 3.75 7.02
C ILE A 266 25.61 4.44 8.28
N SER A 267 25.74 5.76 8.23
CA SER A 267 26.37 6.56 9.31
C SER A 267 25.63 6.48 10.65
N GLU A 268 24.34 6.18 10.60
CA GLU A 268 23.49 6.01 11.77
C GLU A 268 23.73 4.69 12.51
N LEU A 269 24.27 3.67 11.83
CA LEU A 269 24.64 2.37 12.41
C LEU A 269 26.03 2.48 13.03
N THR A 270 26.14 3.16 14.17
CA THR A 270 27.42 3.26 14.90
C THR A 270 27.71 1.96 15.65
N PRO A 271 28.95 1.42 15.58
CA PRO A 271 29.37 0.31 16.43
C PRO A 271 29.35 0.74 17.90
N GLY A 272 28.86 -0.10 18.78
CA GLY A 272 29.05 0.12 20.24
C GLY A 272 27.79 0.14 21.10
N ASN A 273 26.60 -0.03 20.55
CA ASN A 273 25.43 -0.32 21.36
C ASN A 273 25.12 -1.83 21.28
N ASP A 274 25.85 -2.63 22.03
CA ASP A 274 25.84 -4.10 21.90
C ASP A 274 24.60 -4.77 22.52
N MET A 275 23.74 -4.02 23.21
CA MET A 275 22.54 -4.59 23.83
C MET A 275 21.32 -4.44 22.91
N LEU A 276 20.72 -5.58 22.61
CA LEU A 276 19.37 -5.59 22.03
C LEU A 276 18.38 -5.05 23.07
N PRO A 277 17.35 -4.28 22.66
CA PRO A 277 16.40 -3.73 23.62
C PRO A 277 15.65 -4.86 24.33
N THR A 278 15.45 -4.67 25.64
CA THR A 278 14.52 -5.50 26.39
C THR A 278 13.12 -4.96 26.12
N ILE A 279 12.35 -5.68 25.34
CA ILE A 279 10.99 -5.25 25.01
C ILE A 279 10.09 -5.56 26.20
N ASN A 280 9.71 -4.53 26.94
CA ASN A 280 8.58 -4.58 27.85
C ASN A 280 7.32 -4.32 27.03
N LEU A 281 6.77 -5.38 26.42
CA LEU A 281 5.51 -5.28 25.74
C LEU A 281 4.40 -5.03 26.76
N VAL A 282 4.01 -3.78 26.87
CA VAL A 282 2.69 -3.43 27.37
C VAL A 282 1.73 -3.73 26.23
N VAL A 283 1.07 -4.85 26.26
CA VAL A 283 0.24 -5.32 25.17
C VAL A 283 -1.23 -5.19 25.55
N LEU A 284 -1.98 -4.78 24.58
CA LEU A 284 -3.40 -4.46 24.50
C LEU A 284 -4.33 -5.55 25.12
N LYS A 285 -5.19 -5.22 26.05
CA LYS A 285 -6.06 -6.17 26.79
C LYS A 285 -7.31 -6.58 26.00
N ASP A 286 -7.76 -5.71 25.11
CA ASP A 286 -8.86 -5.96 24.19
C ASP A 286 -8.49 -5.32 22.83
N ILE A 287 -8.43 -6.12 21.78
CA ILE A 287 -8.44 -5.58 20.42
C ILE A 287 -9.91 -5.59 20.00
N PRO A 288 -10.62 -4.46 20.11
CA PRO A 288 -11.97 -4.42 19.60
C PRO A 288 -11.92 -4.67 18.09
N ALA A 289 -12.92 -5.37 17.58
CA ALA A 289 -13.10 -5.61 16.14
C ALA A 289 -12.98 -4.31 15.31
N SER A 290 -13.32 -3.16 15.92
CA SER A 290 -13.16 -1.83 15.35
C SER A 290 -11.71 -1.47 14.99
N LEU A 291 -10.69 -1.97 15.70
CA LEU A 291 -9.29 -1.70 15.34
C LEU A 291 -8.89 -2.39 14.03
N LEU A 292 -9.43 -3.58 13.74
CA LEU A 292 -9.22 -4.22 12.45
C LEU A 292 -9.74 -3.35 11.30
N MET A 293 -10.94 -2.77 11.48
CA MET A 293 -11.57 -1.93 10.46
C MET A 293 -10.81 -0.61 10.21
N ARG A 294 -9.98 -0.17 11.16
CA ARG A 294 -9.13 1.02 11.02
C ARG A 294 -7.85 0.78 10.22
N ARG A 295 -7.51 -0.48 9.93
CA ARG A 295 -6.34 -0.82 9.11
C ARG A 295 -6.47 -0.22 7.70
N PRO A 296 -5.44 0.51 7.22
CA PRO A 296 -5.51 1.14 5.90
C PRO A 296 -5.68 0.16 4.74
N ASP A 297 -5.17 -1.07 4.83
CA ASP A 297 -5.34 -2.10 3.80
C ASP A 297 -6.79 -2.59 3.70
N ILE A 298 -7.49 -2.75 4.83
CA ILE A 298 -8.93 -3.09 4.87
C ILE A 298 -9.76 -1.93 4.33
N ARG A 299 -9.44 -0.69 4.71
CA ARG A 299 -10.11 0.50 4.20
C ARG A 299 -9.92 0.67 2.70
N ALA A 300 -8.71 0.43 2.19
CA ALA A 300 -8.44 0.43 0.75
C ALA A 300 -9.31 -0.59 0.02
N ALA A 301 -9.47 -1.81 0.57
CA ALA A 301 -10.34 -2.83 0.00
C ALA A 301 -11.83 -2.41 0.02
N ALA A 302 -12.31 -1.78 1.11
CA ALA A 302 -13.67 -1.24 1.19
C ALA A 302 -13.93 -0.16 0.13
N TRP A 303 -12.99 0.76 -0.06
CA TRP A 303 -13.09 1.80 -1.10
C TRP A 303 -13.09 1.21 -2.53
N GLN A 304 -12.37 0.10 -2.77
CA GLN A 304 -12.45 -0.60 -4.06
C GLN A 304 -13.83 -1.20 -4.31
N VAL A 305 -14.47 -1.77 -3.27
CA VAL A 305 -15.86 -2.25 -3.37
C VAL A 305 -16.81 -1.08 -3.69
N ALA A 306 -16.65 0.07 -3.03
CA ALA A 306 -17.45 1.27 -3.28
C ALA A 306 -17.29 1.76 -4.73
N ALA A 307 -16.05 1.87 -5.23
CA ALA A 307 -15.77 2.26 -6.59
C ALA A 307 -16.43 1.33 -7.62
N GLN A 308 -16.39 0.01 -7.39
CA GLN A 308 -16.97 -0.99 -8.28
C GLN A 308 -18.49 -1.03 -8.20
N SER A 309 -19.09 -0.76 -7.04
CA SER A 309 -20.56 -0.63 -6.90
C SER A 309 -21.10 0.45 -7.85
N ALA A 310 -20.45 1.61 -7.90
CA ALA A 310 -20.81 2.68 -8.80
C ALA A 310 -20.69 2.30 -10.30
N GLN A 311 -19.75 1.40 -10.67
CA GLN A 311 -19.60 0.92 -12.05
C GLN A 311 -20.81 0.12 -12.55
N ILE A 312 -21.57 -0.52 -11.67
CA ILE A 312 -22.83 -1.19 -12.05
C ILE A 312 -23.84 -0.14 -12.53
N GLY A 313 -24.00 0.95 -11.78
CA GLY A 313 -24.92 2.04 -12.17
C GLY A 313 -24.55 2.69 -13.49
N ILE A 314 -23.25 2.87 -13.77
CA ILE A 314 -22.78 3.34 -15.08
C ILE A 314 -23.21 2.37 -16.19
N ALA A 315 -23.05 1.06 -15.98
CA ALA A 315 -23.42 0.05 -16.95
C ALA A 315 -24.94 -0.08 -17.13
N GLU A 316 -25.73 0.10 -16.06
CA GLU A 316 -27.20 0.10 -16.12
C GLU A 316 -27.76 1.31 -16.87
N ALA A 317 -27.10 2.46 -16.78
CA ALA A 317 -27.51 3.66 -17.51
C ALA A 317 -27.54 3.45 -19.04
N ASP A 318 -26.73 2.53 -19.56
CA ASP A 318 -26.71 2.21 -21.01
C ASP A 318 -27.99 1.52 -21.50
N PHE A 319 -28.88 1.02 -20.64
CA PHE A 319 -30.21 0.52 -21.01
C PHE A 319 -31.18 1.63 -21.39
N TYR A 320 -30.90 2.84 -20.97
CA TYR A 320 -31.82 3.97 -21.10
C TYR A 320 -31.36 4.93 -22.19
N PRO A 321 -32.30 5.74 -22.76
CA PRO A 321 -31.92 6.71 -23.75
C PRO A 321 -31.05 7.82 -23.17
N SER A 322 -29.94 8.14 -23.81
CA SER A 322 -29.19 9.36 -23.54
C SER A 322 -29.88 10.57 -24.19
N VAL A 323 -29.97 11.65 -23.43
CA VAL A 323 -30.55 12.92 -23.87
C VAL A 323 -29.46 13.98 -23.88
N SER A 324 -29.20 14.55 -25.04
CA SER A 324 -28.17 15.58 -25.23
C SER A 324 -28.80 16.88 -25.72
N LEU A 325 -28.27 18.01 -25.28
CA LEU A 325 -28.48 19.31 -25.88
C LEU A 325 -27.32 19.60 -26.83
N LEU A 326 -27.67 19.70 -28.14
CA LEU A 326 -26.67 19.92 -29.19
C LEU A 326 -26.83 21.33 -29.75
N GLY A 327 -25.72 22.04 -29.92
CA GLY A 327 -25.68 23.34 -30.55
C GLY A 327 -24.55 23.42 -31.57
N SER A 328 -24.77 24.07 -32.70
CA SER A 328 -23.71 24.37 -33.64
C SER A 328 -23.92 25.75 -34.26
N ILE A 329 -22.82 26.44 -34.47
CA ILE A 329 -22.78 27.66 -35.29
C ILE A 329 -21.61 27.50 -36.25
N GLY A 330 -21.88 27.67 -37.54
CA GLY A 330 -20.86 27.46 -38.56
C GLY A 330 -21.05 28.32 -39.77
N TRP A 331 -20.02 28.45 -40.55
CA TRP A 331 -20.00 29.12 -41.84
C TRP A 331 -19.22 28.28 -42.84
N SER A 332 -19.63 28.40 -44.11
CA SER A 332 -18.95 27.73 -45.21
C SER A 332 -18.97 28.61 -46.47
N GLY A 333 -18.03 28.38 -47.34
CA GLY A 333 -17.93 29.04 -48.63
C GLY A 333 -17.20 28.18 -49.66
N ALA A 334 -17.37 28.49 -50.93
CA ALA A 334 -16.87 27.72 -52.07
C ALA A 334 -15.96 28.49 -53.04
N SER A 335 -15.56 29.75 -52.75
CA SER A 335 -14.71 30.54 -53.61
C SER A 335 -13.80 31.49 -52.83
N GLU A 336 -12.65 31.85 -53.43
CA GLU A 336 -11.66 32.74 -52.81
C GLU A 336 -12.17 34.19 -52.61
N ASP A 337 -13.23 34.60 -53.35
CA ASP A 337 -13.74 35.98 -53.35
C ASP A 337 -14.93 36.19 -52.41
N SER A 338 -15.49 35.15 -51.82
CA SER A 338 -16.68 35.23 -50.97
C SER A 338 -16.40 34.85 -49.51
N ILE A 339 -16.59 35.78 -48.60
CA ILE A 339 -16.50 35.60 -47.15
C ILE A 339 -17.92 35.62 -46.60
N PRO A 340 -18.24 34.63 -45.77
CA PRO A 340 -18.67 33.26 -46.08
C PRO A 340 -19.99 33.25 -46.89
N ASP A 341 -20.19 32.28 -47.78
CA ASP A 341 -21.39 32.16 -48.61
C ASP A 341 -22.62 31.76 -47.80
N SER A 342 -22.43 31.05 -46.72
CA SER A 342 -23.54 30.63 -45.87
C SER A 342 -23.13 30.53 -44.40
N GLY A 343 -24.01 30.95 -43.51
CA GLY A 343 -23.92 30.74 -42.06
C GLY A 343 -25.11 29.92 -41.56
N VAL A 344 -24.83 28.94 -40.71
CA VAL A 344 -25.86 28.10 -40.12
C VAL A 344 -25.69 28.10 -38.59
N ALA A 345 -26.78 28.32 -37.89
CA ALA A 345 -26.87 28.11 -36.44
C ALA A 345 -28.01 27.13 -36.15
N SER A 346 -27.71 26.15 -35.33
CA SER A 346 -28.70 25.17 -34.87
C SER A 346 -28.55 24.89 -33.37
N VAL A 347 -29.68 24.68 -32.71
CA VAL A 347 -29.75 24.23 -31.33
C VAL A 347 -30.94 23.33 -31.14
N GLY A 348 -30.78 22.23 -30.45
CA GLY A 348 -31.90 21.31 -30.22
C GLY A 348 -31.54 20.13 -29.35
N PRO A 349 -32.55 19.47 -28.75
CA PRO A 349 -32.32 18.22 -28.04
C PRO A 349 -32.06 17.07 -29.02
N GLY A 350 -31.14 16.20 -28.69
CA GLY A 350 -30.88 14.92 -29.33
C GLY A 350 -31.16 13.77 -28.36
N VAL A 351 -31.74 12.68 -28.88
CA VAL A 351 -31.97 11.46 -28.11
C VAL A 351 -31.32 10.30 -28.84
N THR A 352 -30.48 9.54 -28.12
CA THR A 352 -29.87 8.32 -28.65
C THR A 352 -30.23 7.14 -27.76
N TRP A 353 -30.75 6.06 -28.33
CA TRP A 353 -31.14 4.86 -27.61
C TRP A 353 -30.77 3.60 -28.37
N ASN A 354 -30.04 2.72 -27.73
CA ASN A 354 -29.64 1.43 -28.29
C ASN A 354 -30.74 0.39 -28.04
N LEU A 355 -31.68 0.24 -28.98
CA LEU A 355 -32.82 -0.68 -28.80
C LEU A 355 -32.48 -2.14 -29.04
N PHE A 356 -31.49 -2.43 -29.89
CA PHE A 356 -31.09 -3.79 -30.27
C PHE A 356 -29.56 -3.95 -30.14
N ASP A 357 -29.12 -4.45 -29.01
CA ASP A 357 -27.70 -4.64 -28.67
C ASP A 357 -27.28 -6.12 -28.54
N HIS A 358 -28.24 -7.03 -28.82
CA HIS A 358 -28.04 -8.50 -28.71
C HIS A 358 -27.47 -8.95 -27.34
N GLY A 359 -27.85 -8.26 -26.28
CA GLY A 359 -27.47 -8.59 -24.91
C GLY A 359 -26.10 -8.03 -24.45
N LYS A 360 -25.49 -7.13 -25.22
CA LYS A 360 -24.22 -6.49 -24.87
C LYS A 360 -24.32 -5.73 -23.54
N ILE A 361 -25.34 -4.88 -23.40
CA ILE A 361 -25.55 -4.07 -22.18
C ILE A 361 -25.81 -4.98 -20.98
N ALA A 362 -26.76 -5.93 -21.13
CA ALA A 362 -27.09 -6.89 -20.07
C ALA A 362 -25.87 -7.69 -19.59
N ASN A 363 -25.00 -8.11 -20.50
CA ASN A 363 -23.79 -8.83 -20.14
C ASN A 363 -22.72 -7.92 -19.54
N ASN A 364 -22.70 -6.62 -19.90
CA ASN A 364 -21.82 -5.65 -19.24
C ASN A 364 -22.23 -5.44 -17.78
N VAL A 365 -23.54 -5.28 -17.49
CA VAL A 365 -24.03 -5.19 -16.11
C VAL A 365 -23.65 -6.44 -15.31
N ARG A 366 -23.87 -7.65 -15.84
CA ARG A 366 -23.46 -8.90 -15.21
C ARG A 366 -21.95 -9.00 -14.98
N LEU A 367 -21.16 -8.45 -15.89
CA LEU A 367 -19.71 -8.38 -15.75
C LEU A 367 -19.32 -7.50 -14.55
N GLN A 368 -19.93 -6.31 -14.43
CA GLN A 368 -19.65 -5.40 -13.31
C GLN A 368 -20.12 -5.98 -11.97
N ASP A 369 -21.27 -6.63 -11.95
CA ASP A 369 -21.80 -7.33 -10.77
C ASP A 369 -20.87 -8.47 -10.31
N ALA A 370 -20.40 -9.31 -11.24
CA ALA A 370 -19.43 -10.36 -10.91
C ALA A 370 -18.10 -9.80 -10.39
N ARG A 371 -17.66 -8.64 -10.89
CA ARG A 371 -16.48 -7.93 -10.37
C ARG A 371 -16.72 -7.38 -8.96
N LEU A 372 -17.91 -6.83 -8.69
CA LEU A 372 -18.29 -6.39 -7.37
C LEU A 372 -18.21 -7.56 -6.36
N GLN A 373 -18.78 -8.72 -6.70
CA GLN A 373 -18.72 -9.89 -5.83
C GLN A 373 -17.28 -10.35 -5.59
N GLN A 374 -16.41 -10.32 -6.61
CA GLN A 374 -14.98 -10.64 -6.42
C GLN A 374 -14.31 -9.70 -5.42
N LEU A 375 -14.61 -8.41 -5.45
CA LEU A 375 -14.03 -7.44 -4.51
C LEU A 375 -14.60 -7.59 -3.10
N ILE A 376 -15.86 -7.98 -2.95
CA ILE A 376 -16.46 -8.32 -1.65
C ILE A 376 -15.73 -9.53 -1.03
N GLU A 377 -15.48 -10.59 -1.80
CA GLU A 377 -14.73 -11.75 -1.34
C GLU A 377 -13.27 -11.37 -0.97
N GLN A 378 -12.64 -10.50 -1.76
CA GLN A 378 -11.29 -9.99 -1.47
C GLN A 378 -11.26 -9.18 -0.18
N TYR A 379 -12.27 -8.32 0.06
CA TYR A 379 -12.42 -7.58 1.30
C TYR A 379 -12.53 -8.52 2.50
N GLN A 380 -13.43 -9.51 2.44
CA GLN A 380 -13.59 -10.50 3.51
C GLN A 380 -12.29 -11.28 3.78
N ASN A 381 -11.58 -11.66 2.71
CA ASN A 381 -10.28 -12.33 2.83
C ASN A 381 -9.20 -11.42 3.46
N SER A 382 -9.24 -10.11 3.18
CA SER A 382 -8.33 -9.14 3.80
C SER A 382 -8.58 -9.05 5.31
N VAL A 383 -9.84 -8.98 5.74
CA VAL A 383 -10.21 -8.98 7.17
C VAL A 383 -9.79 -10.28 7.85
N LEU A 384 -10.03 -11.43 7.22
CA LEU A 384 -9.61 -12.74 7.75
C LEU A 384 -8.07 -12.84 7.87
N SER A 385 -7.36 -12.36 6.87
CA SER A 385 -5.89 -12.34 6.89
C SER A 385 -5.35 -11.44 7.99
N ALA A 386 -5.97 -10.29 8.21
CA ALA A 386 -5.60 -9.38 9.29
C ALA A 386 -5.81 -9.99 10.67
N ALA A 387 -6.93 -10.68 10.89
CA ALA A 387 -7.19 -11.40 12.15
C ALA A 387 -6.13 -12.49 12.39
N ARG A 388 -5.81 -13.27 11.35
CA ARG A 388 -4.74 -14.29 11.43
C ARG A 388 -3.37 -13.67 11.73
N GLU A 389 -3.01 -12.56 11.08
CA GLU A 389 -1.73 -11.87 11.33
C GLU A 389 -1.59 -11.42 12.78
N ILE A 390 -2.67 -10.96 13.41
CA ILE A 390 -2.68 -10.57 14.81
C ILE A 390 -2.45 -11.78 15.70
N ASP A 391 -3.17 -12.87 15.48
CA ASP A 391 -3.06 -14.08 16.29
C ASP A 391 -1.69 -14.74 16.16
N ASP A 392 -1.18 -14.89 14.92
CA ASP A 392 0.16 -15.41 14.63
C ASP A 392 1.26 -14.56 15.29
N ALA A 393 1.12 -13.23 15.29
CA ALA A 393 2.08 -12.34 15.93
C ALA A 393 2.00 -12.39 17.46
N ALA A 394 0.80 -12.45 18.02
CA ALA A 394 0.59 -12.55 19.47
C ALA A 394 1.19 -13.83 20.06
N ILE A 395 0.90 -14.99 19.46
CA ILE A 395 1.49 -16.26 19.90
C ILE A 395 3.02 -16.24 19.74
N GLY A 396 3.53 -15.63 18.66
CA GLY A 396 4.96 -15.46 18.43
C GLY A 396 5.64 -14.68 19.57
N VAL A 397 5.04 -13.62 20.05
CA VAL A 397 5.53 -12.82 21.19
C VAL A 397 5.56 -13.65 22.47
N VAL A 398 4.44 -14.30 22.81
CA VAL A 398 4.30 -15.06 24.06
C VAL A 398 5.30 -16.22 24.10
N GLN A 399 5.38 -17.01 23.02
CA GLN A 399 6.23 -18.20 22.99
C GLN A 399 7.73 -17.86 22.90
N SER A 400 8.09 -16.77 22.21
CA SER A 400 9.49 -16.33 22.17
C SER A 400 9.97 -15.80 23.54
N LEU A 401 9.10 -15.16 24.32
CA LEU A 401 9.41 -14.74 25.68
C LEU A 401 9.64 -15.93 26.62
N GLU A 402 8.76 -16.94 26.55
CA GLU A 402 8.93 -18.17 27.35
C GLU A 402 10.22 -18.92 26.94
N GLN A 403 10.48 -19.02 25.64
CA GLN A 403 11.73 -19.59 25.12
C GLN A 403 12.95 -18.83 25.61
N SER A 404 12.89 -17.48 25.69
CA SER A 404 13.98 -16.66 26.22
C SER A 404 14.33 -17.04 27.66
N ARG A 405 13.33 -17.20 28.53
CA ARG A 405 13.54 -17.60 29.93
C ARG A 405 14.26 -18.95 30.05
N ILE A 406 13.89 -19.91 29.18
CA ILE A 406 14.49 -21.24 29.15
C ILE A 406 15.95 -21.18 28.64
N LEU A 407 16.18 -20.43 27.54
CA LEU A 407 17.50 -20.31 26.91
C LEU A 407 18.49 -19.60 27.83
N THR A 408 18.09 -18.54 28.54
CA THR A 408 18.94 -17.88 29.53
C THR A 408 19.39 -18.84 30.63
N GLN A 409 18.49 -19.70 31.14
CA GLN A 409 18.88 -20.74 32.12
C GLN A 409 19.82 -21.78 31.50
N ALA A 410 19.62 -22.15 30.23
CA ALA A 410 20.48 -23.09 29.51
C ALA A 410 21.89 -22.50 29.31
N VAL A 411 22.02 -21.22 28.99
CA VAL A 411 23.30 -20.51 28.87
C VAL A 411 24.03 -20.53 30.22
N ILE A 412 23.39 -20.13 31.31
CA ILE A 412 23.95 -20.15 32.65
C ILE A 412 24.46 -21.57 33.03
N ALA A 413 23.67 -22.60 32.73
CA ALA A 413 24.01 -23.98 33.01
C ALA A 413 25.25 -24.46 32.20
N THR A 414 25.29 -24.08 30.90
CA THR A 414 26.42 -24.45 30.01
C THR A 414 27.70 -23.68 30.35
N GLU A 415 27.62 -22.41 30.75
CA GLU A 415 28.76 -21.65 31.29
C GLU A 415 29.35 -22.32 32.52
N ARG A 416 28.49 -22.74 33.45
CA ARG A 416 28.89 -23.44 34.63
C ARG A 416 29.54 -24.79 34.31
N ALA A 417 28.94 -25.53 33.34
CA ALA A 417 29.49 -26.81 32.86
C ALA A 417 30.90 -26.63 32.26
N LEU A 418 31.11 -25.62 31.42
CA LEU A 418 32.41 -25.31 30.84
C LEU A 418 33.44 -24.93 31.92
N SER A 419 33.05 -24.10 32.90
CA SER A 419 33.91 -23.75 34.03
C SER A 419 34.38 -24.99 34.80
N LEU A 420 33.46 -25.93 35.09
CA LEU A 420 33.77 -27.18 35.79
C LEU A 420 34.59 -28.13 34.92
N ALA A 421 34.31 -28.27 33.64
CA ALA A 421 35.09 -29.09 32.71
C ALA A 421 36.55 -28.62 32.64
N ASN A 422 36.76 -27.30 32.49
CA ASN A 422 38.10 -26.71 32.51
C ASN A 422 38.87 -26.95 33.82
N LYS A 423 38.18 -26.87 34.98
CA LYS A 423 38.79 -27.14 36.27
C LYS A 423 39.22 -28.60 36.39
N ARG A 424 38.31 -29.55 36.09
CA ARG A 424 38.57 -30.99 36.17
C ARG A 424 39.68 -31.44 35.21
N TYR A 425 39.71 -30.90 33.99
CA TYR A 425 40.79 -31.17 33.04
C TYR A 425 42.16 -30.73 33.60
N ARG A 426 42.26 -29.49 34.11
CA ARG A 426 43.51 -28.98 34.72
C ARG A 426 43.97 -29.76 35.91
N GLU A 427 43.07 -30.35 36.67
CA GLU A 427 43.34 -31.19 37.82
C GLU A 427 43.60 -32.66 37.44
N GLY A 428 43.52 -33.02 36.15
CA GLY A 428 43.76 -34.39 35.64
C GLY A 428 42.62 -35.37 35.88
N TYR A 429 41.42 -34.92 36.30
CA TYR A 429 40.25 -35.77 36.57
C TYR A 429 39.33 -35.99 35.34
N SER A 430 39.63 -35.40 34.19
CA SER A 430 38.82 -35.49 33.00
C SER A 430 39.67 -35.33 31.74
N ASP A 431 39.27 -35.99 30.67
CA ASP A 431 39.84 -35.85 29.34
C ASP A 431 39.49 -34.48 28.72
N PHE A 432 40.27 -34.09 27.70
CA PHE A 432 40.06 -32.82 27.00
C PHE A 432 38.75 -32.78 26.18
N GLN A 433 38.27 -33.95 25.74
CA GLN A 433 37.01 -34.06 25.00
C GLN A 433 35.83 -33.40 25.73
N ARG A 434 35.79 -33.52 27.08
CA ARG A 434 34.74 -32.88 27.89
C ARG A 434 34.79 -31.36 27.86
N VAL A 435 35.96 -30.78 27.71
CA VAL A 435 36.11 -29.33 27.54
C VAL A 435 35.58 -28.91 26.18
N LEU A 436 35.94 -29.64 25.12
CA LEU A 436 35.45 -29.38 23.75
C LEU A 436 33.94 -29.49 23.68
N ASP A 437 33.33 -30.51 24.28
CA ASP A 437 31.89 -30.69 24.30
C ASP A 437 31.17 -29.56 25.04
N ALA A 438 31.72 -29.12 26.19
CA ALA A 438 31.18 -28.02 26.98
C ALA A 438 31.30 -26.66 26.23
N GLN A 439 32.41 -26.43 25.53
CA GLN A 439 32.58 -25.24 24.67
C GLN A 439 31.58 -25.22 23.52
N ARG A 440 31.36 -26.37 22.84
CA ARG A 440 30.36 -26.50 21.76
C ARG A 440 28.96 -26.25 22.29
N ALA A 441 28.62 -26.83 23.44
CA ALA A 441 27.32 -26.66 24.07
C ALA A 441 27.04 -25.19 24.41
N LEU A 442 28.02 -24.51 25.04
CA LEU A 442 27.89 -23.08 25.36
C LEU A 442 27.67 -22.24 24.10
N PHE A 443 28.48 -22.41 23.07
CA PHE A 443 28.35 -21.67 21.83
C PHE A 443 26.96 -21.83 21.22
N VAL A 444 26.47 -23.08 21.13
CA VAL A 444 25.13 -23.36 20.56
C VAL A 444 24.01 -22.70 21.37
N GLN A 445 24.09 -22.73 22.71
CA GLN A 445 23.03 -22.11 23.53
C GLN A 445 23.07 -20.59 23.46
N THR A 446 24.26 -19.98 23.50
CA THR A 446 24.40 -18.51 23.34
C THR A 446 23.91 -18.03 21.96
N GLU A 447 24.24 -18.75 20.88
CA GLU A 447 23.72 -18.47 19.56
C GLU A 447 22.17 -18.54 19.51
N ARG A 448 21.59 -19.59 20.11
CA ARG A 448 20.12 -19.75 20.18
C ARG A 448 19.46 -18.63 20.98
N GLU A 449 20.06 -18.20 22.08
CA GLU A 449 19.55 -17.12 22.92
C GLU A 449 19.47 -15.81 22.11
N VAL A 450 20.54 -15.43 21.41
CA VAL A 450 20.57 -14.20 20.61
C VAL A 450 19.61 -14.27 19.42
N VAL A 451 19.52 -15.39 18.73
CA VAL A 451 18.56 -15.60 17.66
C VAL A 451 17.12 -15.49 18.18
N ASN A 452 16.85 -16.08 19.35
CA ASN A 452 15.52 -16.01 19.97
C ASN A 452 15.16 -14.57 20.41
N GLN A 453 16.11 -13.79 20.92
CA GLN A 453 15.91 -12.37 21.21
C GLN A 453 15.50 -11.61 19.93
N GLY A 454 16.19 -11.87 18.82
CA GLY A 454 15.82 -11.31 17.51
C GLY A 454 14.42 -11.72 17.05
N ASN A 455 14.06 -12.98 17.25
CA ASN A 455 12.72 -13.48 16.91
C ASN A 455 11.63 -12.84 17.79
N HIS A 456 11.91 -12.62 19.07
CA HIS A 456 10.99 -11.94 19.99
C HIS A 456 10.74 -10.50 19.54
N ILE A 457 11.78 -9.75 19.18
CA ILE A 457 11.69 -8.40 18.65
C ILE A 457 10.88 -8.40 17.33
N SER A 458 11.19 -9.33 16.44
CA SER A 458 10.47 -9.47 15.15
C SER A 458 8.98 -9.77 15.34
N SER A 459 8.63 -10.63 16.30
CA SER A 459 7.23 -10.94 16.63
C SER A 459 6.50 -9.71 17.17
N ALA A 460 7.16 -8.90 18.00
CA ALA A 460 6.61 -7.64 18.50
C ALA A 460 6.37 -6.62 17.37
N ILE A 461 7.33 -6.46 16.46
CA ILE A 461 7.18 -5.60 15.28
C ILE A 461 6.00 -6.07 14.41
N ASN A 462 5.87 -7.38 14.20
CA ASN A 462 4.76 -7.97 13.44
C ASN A 462 3.42 -7.74 14.12
N LEU A 463 3.36 -7.79 15.45
CA LEU A 463 2.14 -7.49 16.20
C LEU A 463 1.70 -6.03 16.00
N TYR A 464 2.59 -5.06 16.17
CA TYR A 464 2.27 -3.65 15.93
C TYR A 464 1.87 -3.38 14.47
N LYS A 465 2.55 -4.01 13.51
CA LYS A 465 2.16 -3.98 12.09
C LYS A 465 0.75 -4.55 11.88
N ALA A 466 0.45 -5.71 12.46
CA ALA A 466 -0.83 -6.39 12.33
C ALA A 466 -1.98 -5.59 12.97
N LEU A 467 -1.70 -4.83 14.04
CA LEU A 467 -2.62 -3.87 14.65
C LEU A 467 -2.82 -2.60 13.82
N GLY A 468 -2.16 -2.48 12.67
CA GLY A 468 -2.26 -1.29 11.84
C GLY A 468 -1.45 -0.10 12.37
N GLY A 469 -0.46 -0.32 13.24
CA GLY A 469 0.39 0.75 13.77
C GLY A 469 1.42 1.26 12.76
N GLY A 470 1.80 2.54 12.87
CA GLY A 470 2.90 3.12 12.07
C GLY A 470 2.47 4.04 10.94
N TRP A 471 1.21 4.43 10.85
CA TRP A 471 0.73 5.44 9.90
C TRP A 471 0.20 6.68 10.63
N LEU A 472 0.21 7.77 9.93
CA LEU A 472 -0.34 9.06 10.34
C LEU A 472 -1.09 9.66 9.16
N ASP A 473 -2.11 10.45 9.45
CA ASP A 473 -2.67 11.33 8.44
C ASP A 473 -1.60 12.28 7.95
N THR A 474 -1.44 12.33 6.64
CA THR A 474 -0.42 13.15 5.99
C THR A 474 -1.07 14.27 5.20
N THR A 475 -0.47 15.45 5.26
CA THR A 475 -0.81 16.52 4.33
C THR A 475 -0.19 16.26 2.97
N ILE A 476 -0.65 16.94 1.94
CA ILE A 476 -0.08 16.79 0.60
C ILE A 476 1.40 17.17 0.55
N GLU A 477 1.82 18.15 1.37
CA GLU A 477 3.21 18.59 1.48
C GLU A 477 4.11 17.51 2.08
N GLN A 478 3.56 16.68 2.96
CA GLN A 478 4.28 15.56 3.57
C GLN A 478 4.30 14.33 2.64
N ALA A 479 3.21 14.10 1.89
CA ALA A 479 3.09 12.99 0.95
C ALA A 479 3.95 13.19 -0.31
N VAL A 480 4.04 14.44 -0.80
CA VAL A 480 4.82 14.81 -2.00
C VAL A 480 5.74 15.98 -1.65
N PRO A 481 7.06 15.75 -1.52
CA PRO A 481 8.04 16.79 -1.21
C PRO A 481 7.99 17.99 -2.16
N ILE A 482 8.31 19.18 -1.64
CA ILE A 482 8.23 20.43 -2.39
C ILE A 482 9.03 20.40 -3.68
N GLU A 483 10.22 19.78 -3.69
CA GLU A 483 11.08 19.68 -4.86
C GLU A 483 10.43 18.92 -6.03
N LEU A 484 9.60 17.91 -5.71
CA LEU A 484 8.83 17.17 -6.71
C LEU A 484 7.64 17.99 -7.22
N ARG A 485 6.94 18.69 -6.32
CA ARG A 485 5.81 19.57 -6.68
C ARG A 485 6.30 20.72 -7.58
N ASP A 486 7.41 21.37 -7.25
CA ASP A 486 8.02 22.41 -8.09
C ASP A 486 8.42 21.88 -9.47
N THR A 487 8.99 20.68 -9.52
CA THR A 487 9.35 20.03 -10.79
C THR A 487 8.11 19.71 -11.64
N MET A 488 7.00 19.31 -11.02
CA MET A 488 5.73 19.03 -11.70
C MET A 488 5.08 20.32 -12.19
N ALA A 489 5.04 21.36 -11.37
CA ALA A 489 4.53 22.67 -11.73
C ALA A 489 5.29 23.33 -12.90
N ALA A 490 6.61 23.11 -12.96
CA ALA A 490 7.43 23.60 -14.08
C ALA A 490 7.16 22.89 -15.41
N ARG A 491 6.59 21.66 -15.39
CA ARG A 491 6.31 20.87 -16.60
C ARG A 491 4.89 21.09 -17.16
N SER A 492 3.93 21.34 -16.30
CA SER A 492 2.52 21.52 -16.69
C SER A 492 1.78 22.34 -15.65
N ASP A 493 0.72 23.00 -16.10
CA ASP A 493 -0.15 23.77 -15.21
C ASP A 493 -1.01 22.78 -14.38
N TRP A 494 -0.77 22.73 -13.08
CA TRP A 494 -1.49 21.91 -12.12
C TRP A 494 -2.62 22.69 -11.42
N GLY A 495 -2.70 24.02 -11.62
CA GLY A 495 -3.60 24.86 -10.84
C GLY A 495 -3.42 24.64 -9.34
N ASP A 496 -4.51 24.60 -8.58
CA ASP A 496 -4.49 24.41 -7.12
C ASP A 496 -4.32 22.94 -6.68
N LEU A 497 -4.23 21.97 -7.60
CA LEU A 497 -4.23 20.54 -7.27
C LEU A 497 -3.01 20.09 -6.45
N LEU A 498 -1.85 20.77 -6.62
CA LEU A 498 -0.63 20.44 -5.88
C LEU A 498 -0.69 20.90 -4.40
N ASP A 499 -1.51 21.89 -4.08
CA ASP A 499 -1.58 22.49 -2.75
C ASP A 499 -2.93 22.24 -2.05
N ALA A 500 -3.89 21.64 -2.75
CA ALA A 500 -5.20 21.35 -2.20
C ALA A 500 -5.10 20.33 -1.06
N ALA A 501 -5.66 20.67 0.11
CA ALA A 501 -5.65 19.81 1.30
C ALA A 501 -6.22 18.41 1.00
N LEU A 502 -5.65 17.41 1.65
CA LEU A 502 -6.25 16.07 1.68
C LEU A 502 -7.42 16.07 2.66
N PRO A 503 -8.50 15.33 2.41
CA PRO A 503 -9.57 15.20 3.37
C PRO A 503 -9.01 14.62 4.69
N LEU A 504 -9.25 15.33 5.79
CA LEU A 504 -8.97 14.85 7.13
C LEU A 504 -10.12 13.93 7.53
N ASN A 505 -9.83 12.80 8.16
CA ASN A 505 -10.74 11.72 8.55
C ASN A 505 -11.16 10.81 7.39
N SER A 506 -10.20 10.05 6.98
CA SER A 506 -10.48 8.83 6.22
C SER A 506 -11.05 7.70 7.10
N ASP A 507 -11.47 7.97 8.33
CA ASP A 507 -12.00 6.98 9.29
C ASP A 507 -13.50 6.69 9.08
N GLU A 508 -14.22 7.55 8.38
CA GLU A 508 -15.59 7.22 8.00
C GLU A 508 -15.60 6.26 6.80
N PRO A 509 -16.37 5.17 6.88
CA PRO A 509 -16.74 4.40 5.69
C PRO A 509 -17.35 5.35 4.66
N PRO A 510 -17.29 5.03 3.36
CA PRO A 510 -17.86 5.89 2.33
C PRO A 510 -19.27 6.32 2.76
N PRO A 511 -19.58 7.63 2.77
CA PRO A 511 -20.87 8.10 3.25
C PRO A 511 -21.97 7.45 2.42
N ASN A 512 -22.99 6.96 3.10
CA ASN A 512 -24.22 6.54 2.46
C ASN A 512 -24.74 7.77 1.68
N THR A 513 -24.63 7.77 0.37
CA THR A 513 -24.76 8.93 -0.53
C THR A 513 -26.12 9.65 -0.45
N SER A 514 -27.05 9.19 0.36
CA SER A 514 -28.32 9.87 0.65
C SER A 514 -28.17 11.17 1.48
N ALA A 515 -27.04 11.45 2.10
CA ALA A 515 -26.84 12.61 2.97
C ALA A 515 -26.25 13.85 2.27
N VAL A 516 -25.58 13.70 1.13
CA VAL A 516 -24.86 14.81 0.45
C VAL A 516 -25.78 15.69 -0.39
N GLN A 517 -27.03 15.30 -0.62
CA GLN A 517 -27.99 16.09 -1.42
C GLN A 517 -28.60 17.30 -0.69
N ASN A 518 -28.33 17.51 0.60
CA ASN A 518 -28.95 18.62 1.37
C ASN A 518 -28.05 19.84 1.63
N GLU A 519 -26.80 19.85 1.16
CA GLU A 519 -25.86 20.96 1.43
C GLU A 519 -25.24 21.61 0.18
N ARG A 520 -25.90 21.52 -0.99
CA ARG A 520 -25.51 22.31 -2.18
C ARG A 520 -26.66 23.07 -2.79
#